data_2bc2f6744e61004e69b04106391b8aca
#
_entry.id   2bc2f6744e61004e69b04106391b8aca
#
_cell.length_a   1.000
_cell.length_b   1.000
_cell.length_c   1.000
_cell.angle_alpha   90.00
_cell.angle_beta   90.00
_cell.angle_gamma   90.00
#
_symmetry.space_group_name_H-M   'P 1'
#
loop_
_entity.id
_entity.type
_entity.pdbx_description
1 polymer ?
#
loop_
_entity_poly.entity_id
_entity_poly.type
_entity_poly.pdbx_seq_one_letter_code
_entity_poly.pdbx_strand_id
1 'polypeptide(L)'
;MGLYSFYGISKPSAGKVPQEKVAAEYKALRNRTFWGATVAYSLYYVCRMSLSVVKQPLIDEGVLTASQLGLIGSALLFVYAVGKFLNGFIADYCNIRRFMATGLFISAVVNLLMGVLGFLHGPAGLSSLVVFSCFAILWGINGWMQSMGSPPGVISLSRWFSKSMRGTYYSIFSATPYLGEFLSFIITGVVVGALGWQYGFVIAAVAGVIGSLVILFFVSDTPES
;
A
#
# COMPACT_ATOMS: atom_id res chain seq x y z
N MET A 1 -20.50 4.16 -15.67
CA MET A 1 -19.12 3.77 -16.04
C MET A 1 -18.84 2.42 -15.40
N GLY A 2 -18.61 1.36 -16.17
CA GLY A 2 -18.35 0.03 -15.61
C GLY A 2 -16.94 -0.07 -14.99
N LEU A 3 -16.76 -1.00 -14.03
CA LEU A 3 -15.47 -1.27 -13.40
C LEU A 3 -14.32 -1.47 -14.41
N TYR A 4 -14.62 -2.12 -15.53
CA TYR A 4 -13.67 -2.31 -16.64
C TYR A 4 -13.17 -1.00 -17.27
N SER A 5 -14.04 0.01 -17.39
CA SER A 5 -13.62 1.31 -17.95
C SER A 5 -12.80 2.13 -16.95
N PHE A 6 -13.00 1.92 -15.65
CA PHE A 6 -12.23 2.59 -14.60
C PHE A 6 -10.80 2.06 -14.54
N TYR A 7 -10.62 0.74 -14.59
CA TYR A 7 -9.28 0.14 -14.51
C TYR A 7 -8.57 -0.04 -15.86
N GLY A 8 -9.21 0.27 -16.98
CA GLY A 8 -8.57 0.17 -18.30
C GLY A 8 -7.35 1.08 -18.42
N ILE A 9 -6.36 0.62 -19.21
CA ILE A 9 -5.14 1.38 -19.52
C ILE A 9 -5.54 2.75 -20.08
N SER A 10 -4.82 3.79 -19.69
CA SER A 10 -5.09 5.16 -20.15
C SER A 10 -4.96 5.27 -21.67
N LYS A 11 -5.91 5.95 -22.29
CA LYS A 11 -5.82 6.30 -23.72
C LYS A 11 -4.75 7.38 -23.91
N PRO A 12 -4.10 7.41 -25.08
CA PRO A 12 -3.19 8.51 -25.43
C PRO A 12 -3.88 9.87 -25.29
N SER A 13 -3.15 10.86 -24.80
CA SER A 13 -3.63 12.24 -24.70
C SER A 13 -3.89 12.81 -26.09
N ALA A 14 -4.97 13.54 -26.24
CA ALA A 14 -5.28 14.27 -27.48
C ALA A 14 -4.35 15.49 -27.70
N GLY A 15 -3.68 15.96 -26.66
CA GLY A 15 -2.75 17.09 -26.73
C GLY A 15 -1.42 16.67 -27.38
N LYS A 16 -1.01 17.42 -28.43
CA LYS A 16 0.29 17.21 -29.06
C LYS A 16 1.30 18.15 -28.41
N VAL A 17 2.34 17.58 -27.79
CA VAL A 17 3.48 18.35 -27.29
C VAL A 17 4.37 18.73 -28.47
N PRO A 18 4.83 20.00 -28.59
CA PRO A 18 5.80 20.38 -29.60
C PRO A 18 7.05 19.48 -29.53
N GLN A 19 7.55 19.07 -30.70
CA GLN A 19 8.60 18.06 -30.83
C GLN A 19 9.87 18.44 -30.05
N GLU A 20 10.17 19.72 -29.96
CA GLU A 20 11.32 20.28 -29.21
C GLU A 20 11.20 20.05 -27.69
N LYS A 21 9.99 19.96 -27.13
CA LYS A 21 9.70 19.79 -25.71
C LYS A 21 9.50 18.36 -25.27
N VAL A 22 9.26 17.44 -26.21
CA VAL A 22 8.92 16.02 -25.90
C VAL A 22 9.94 15.37 -24.97
N ALA A 23 11.24 15.53 -25.26
CA ALA A 23 12.29 14.89 -24.46
C ALA A 23 12.33 15.43 -23.01
N ALA A 24 12.14 16.74 -22.83
CA ALA A 24 12.15 17.37 -21.52
C ALA A 24 10.91 16.97 -20.69
N GLU A 25 9.72 17.02 -21.30
CA GLU A 25 8.48 16.62 -20.65
C GLU A 25 8.45 15.13 -20.30
N TYR A 26 8.91 14.28 -21.21
CA TYR A 26 9.04 12.84 -20.94
C TYR A 26 9.95 12.58 -19.74
N LYS A 27 11.11 13.24 -19.66
CA LYS A 27 12.04 13.10 -18.54
C LYS A 27 11.41 13.56 -17.23
N ALA A 28 10.69 14.68 -17.23
CA ALA A 28 10.01 15.21 -16.05
C ALA A 28 8.89 14.27 -15.57
N LEU A 29 8.01 13.81 -16.47
CA LEU A 29 6.92 12.88 -16.17
C LEU A 29 7.45 11.53 -15.67
N ARG A 30 8.50 10.99 -16.33
CA ARG A 30 9.14 9.75 -15.91
C ARG A 30 9.68 9.83 -14.49
N ASN A 31 10.42 10.91 -14.18
CA ASN A 31 10.99 11.10 -12.85
C ASN A 31 9.89 11.29 -11.79
N ARG A 32 8.86 12.08 -12.10
CA ARG A 32 7.72 12.30 -11.23
C ARG A 32 6.99 10.99 -10.94
N THR A 33 6.72 10.18 -11.97
CA THR A 33 6.06 8.88 -11.85
C THR A 33 6.90 7.91 -11.03
N PHE A 34 8.20 7.84 -11.29
CA PHE A 34 9.10 6.94 -10.56
C PHE A 34 9.17 7.28 -9.07
N TRP A 35 9.42 8.53 -8.72
CA TRP A 35 9.52 8.94 -7.33
C TRP A 35 8.16 8.89 -6.63
N GLY A 36 7.08 9.24 -7.31
CA GLY A 36 5.73 9.09 -6.79
C GLY A 36 5.40 7.63 -6.44
N ALA A 37 5.68 6.70 -7.34
CA ALA A 37 5.48 5.27 -7.09
C ALA A 37 6.40 4.74 -5.97
N THR A 38 7.66 5.18 -5.93
CA THR A 38 8.65 4.80 -4.92
C THR A 38 8.23 5.24 -3.52
N VAL A 39 7.89 6.52 -3.35
CA VAL A 39 7.43 7.05 -2.05
C VAL A 39 6.12 6.37 -1.62
N ALA A 40 5.16 6.26 -2.52
CA ALA A 40 3.89 5.61 -2.19
C ALA A 40 4.06 4.13 -1.83
N TYR A 41 4.98 3.42 -2.47
CA TYR A 41 5.25 2.03 -2.14
C TYR A 41 5.92 1.87 -0.76
N SER A 42 6.73 2.83 -0.33
CA SER A 42 7.19 2.88 1.07
C SER A 42 6.02 3.03 2.06
N LEU A 43 5.02 3.85 1.73
CA LEU A 43 3.82 4.02 2.56
C LEU A 43 2.90 2.79 2.58
N TYR A 44 2.93 1.95 1.54
CA TYR A 44 2.33 0.61 1.60
C TYR A 44 2.89 -0.20 2.76
N TYR A 45 4.20 -0.13 2.99
CA TYR A 45 4.83 -0.87 4.07
C TYR A 45 4.48 -0.32 5.45
N VAL A 46 4.22 0.98 5.58
CA VAL A 46 3.69 1.55 6.84
C VAL A 46 2.35 0.89 7.19
N CYS A 47 1.42 0.77 6.23
CA CYS A 47 0.14 0.08 6.43
C CYS A 47 0.30 -1.43 6.68
N ARG A 48 1.35 -2.05 6.13
CA ARG A 48 1.62 -3.49 6.28
C ARG A 48 2.23 -3.84 7.63
N MET A 49 3.11 -2.98 8.15
CA MET A 49 3.87 -3.24 9.37
C MET A 49 3.17 -2.76 10.64
N SER A 50 2.06 -2.03 10.54
CA SER A 50 1.33 -1.50 11.70
C SER A 50 1.02 -2.57 12.74
N LEU A 51 0.49 -3.74 12.34
CA LEU A 51 0.24 -4.85 13.27
C LEU A 51 1.52 -5.35 13.95
N SER A 52 2.66 -5.36 13.24
CA SER A 52 3.93 -5.82 13.80
C SER A 52 4.42 -4.90 14.93
N VAL A 53 4.18 -3.61 14.81
CA VAL A 53 4.54 -2.62 15.84
C VAL A 53 3.64 -2.73 17.07
N VAL A 54 2.34 -3.00 16.88
CA VAL A 54 1.37 -3.06 17.98
C VAL A 54 1.22 -4.43 18.63
N LYS A 55 1.94 -5.45 18.14
CA LYS A 55 1.84 -6.83 18.66
C LYS A 55 2.08 -6.92 20.17
N GLN A 56 3.16 -6.32 20.66
CA GLN A 56 3.52 -6.44 22.06
C GLN A 56 2.48 -5.75 22.97
N PRO A 57 2.07 -4.51 22.74
CA PRO A 57 0.99 -3.89 23.47
C PRO A 57 -0.32 -4.70 23.51
N LEU A 58 -0.72 -5.32 22.39
CA LEU A 58 -1.91 -6.18 22.33
C LEU A 58 -1.80 -7.41 23.24
N ILE A 59 -0.61 -7.96 23.40
CA ILE A 59 -0.33 -9.10 24.30
C ILE A 59 -0.35 -8.61 25.75
N ASP A 60 0.35 -7.51 26.04
CA ASP A 60 0.52 -6.98 27.40
C ASP A 60 -0.83 -6.53 28.00
N GLU A 61 -1.73 -5.99 27.18
CA GLU A 61 -3.09 -5.63 27.57
C GLU A 61 -4.07 -6.81 27.57
N GLY A 62 -3.63 -8.02 27.22
CA GLY A 62 -4.47 -9.22 27.18
C GLY A 62 -5.58 -9.21 26.13
N VAL A 63 -5.49 -8.33 25.11
CA VAL A 63 -6.48 -8.23 24.03
C VAL A 63 -6.41 -9.46 23.12
N LEU A 64 -5.19 -9.86 22.72
CA LEU A 64 -4.92 -11.02 21.88
C LEU A 64 -3.68 -11.78 22.38
N THR A 65 -3.69 -13.08 22.19
CA THR A 65 -2.53 -13.94 22.50
C THR A 65 -1.51 -13.92 21.35
N ALA A 66 -0.26 -14.27 21.66
CA ALA A 66 0.80 -14.40 20.67
C ALA A 66 0.43 -15.39 19.54
N SER A 67 -0.25 -16.50 19.86
CA SER A 67 -0.72 -17.47 18.86
C SER A 67 -1.77 -16.89 17.93
N GLN A 68 -2.72 -16.12 18.46
CA GLN A 68 -3.76 -15.44 17.65
C GLN A 68 -3.11 -14.41 16.71
N LEU A 69 -2.15 -13.61 17.21
CA LEU A 69 -1.41 -12.65 16.37
C LEU A 69 -0.56 -13.33 15.30
N GLY A 70 -0.02 -14.52 15.61
CA GLY A 70 0.65 -15.37 14.62
C GLY A 70 -0.29 -15.81 13.50
N LEU A 71 -1.50 -16.27 13.85
CA LEU A 71 -2.52 -16.66 12.87
C LEU A 71 -2.98 -15.49 12.01
N ILE A 72 -3.23 -14.31 12.60
CA ILE A 72 -3.58 -13.10 11.87
C ILE A 72 -2.47 -12.73 10.88
N GLY A 73 -1.20 -12.76 11.32
CA GLY A 73 -0.06 -12.51 10.44
C GLY A 73 0.04 -13.50 9.29
N SER A 74 -0.21 -14.78 9.55
CA SER A 74 -0.23 -15.85 8.54
C SER A 74 -1.36 -15.66 7.53
N ALA A 75 -2.55 -15.20 7.96
CA ALA A 75 -3.66 -14.89 7.06
C ALA A 75 -3.26 -13.81 6.04
N LEU A 76 -2.60 -12.72 6.48
CA LEU A 76 -2.08 -11.71 5.57
C LEU A 76 -1.11 -12.30 4.56
N LEU A 77 -0.12 -13.07 5.03
CA LEU A 77 0.95 -13.60 4.16
C LEU A 77 0.39 -14.56 3.11
N PHE A 78 -0.53 -15.44 3.50
CA PHE A 78 -1.18 -16.39 2.59
C PHE A 78 -1.99 -15.65 1.52
N VAL A 79 -2.88 -14.74 1.93
CA VAL A 79 -3.71 -13.98 1.00
C VAL A 79 -2.85 -13.06 0.12
N TYR A 80 -1.79 -12.48 0.67
CA TYR A 80 -0.82 -11.68 -0.08
C TYR A 80 -0.12 -12.50 -1.16
N ALA A 81 0.31 -13.73 -0.87
CA ALA A 81 0.98 -14.60 -1.83
C ALA A 81 0.06 -14.95 -3.01
N VAL A 82 -1.17 -15.38 -2.72
CA VAL A 82 -2.20 -15.66 -3.74
C VAL A 82 -2.53 -14.38 -4.51
N GLY A 83 -2.77 -13.29 -3.78
CA GLY A 83 -3.07 -11.99 -4.39
C GLY A 83 -1.93 -11.50 -5.29
N LYS A 84 -0.67 -11.65 -4.89
CA LYS A 84 0.49 -11.22 -5.69
C LYS A 84 0.59 -11.97 -7.01
N PHE A 85 0.28 -13.26 -7.01
CA PHE A 85 0.22 -14.07 -8.22
C PHE A 85 -0.90 -13.57 -9.15
N LEU A 86 -2.13 -13.45 -8.67
CA LEU A 86 -3.27 -13.03 -9.49
C LEU A 86 -3.19 -11.55 -9.92
N ASN A 87 -2.86 -10.65 -9.01
CA ASN A 87 -2.72 -9.24 -9.29
C ASN A 87 -1.53 -8.92 -10.20
N GLY A 88 -0.53 -9.81 -10.29
CA GLY A 88 0.53 -9.72 -11.27
C GLY A 88 0.00 -9.76 -12.69
N PHE A 89 -0.87 -10.73 -13.01
CA PHE A 89 -1.53 -10.83 -14.32
C PHE A 89 -2.53 -9.69 -14.56
N ILE A 90 -3.34 -9.34 -13.55
CA ILE A 90 -4.36 -8.28 -13.66
C ILE A 90 -3.70 -6.93 -13.95
N ALA A 91 -2.58 -6.63 -13.30
CA ALA A 91 -1.89 -5.36 -13.40
C ALA A 91 -1.34 -5.07 -14.83
N ASP A 92 -1.02 -6.10 -15.60
CA ASP A 92 -0.57 -5.94 -17.00
C ASP A 92 -1.64 -5.28 -17.89
N TYR A 93 -2.91 -5.52 -17.60
CA TYR A 93 -4.07 -5.02 -18.33
C TYR A 93 -4.75 -3.82 -17.68
N CYS A 94 -4.23 -3.36 -16.55
CA CYS A 94 -4.84 -2.29 -15.77
C CYS A 94 -4.07 -0.97 -15.86
N ASN A 95 -4.81 0.11 -15.58
CA ASN A 95 -4.25 1.40 -15.25
C ASN A 95 -3.48 1.30 -13.93
N ILE A 96 -2.14 1.34 -13.98
CA ILE A 96 -1.27 1.16 -12.82
C ILE A 96 -1.52 2.18 -11.72
N ARG A 97 -1.79 3.44 -12.09
CA ARG A 97 -2.11 4.52 -11.15
C ARG A 97 -3.34 4.19 -10.32
N ARG A 98 -4.45 3.84 -10.97
CA ARG A 98 -5.73 3.56 -10.31
C ARG A 98 -5.66 2.26 -9.51
N PHE A 99 -5.04 1.23 -10.08
CA PHE A 99 -4.90 -0.07 -9.45
C PHE A 99 -4.09 0.03 -8.15
N MET A 100 -2.93 0.66 -8.22
CA MET A 100 -2.07 0.86 -7.05
C MET A 100 -2.74 1.78 -6.00
N ALA A 101 -3.36 2.89 -6.42
CA ALA A 101 -4.05 3.79 -5.50
C ALA A 101 -5.20 3.11 -4.76
N THR A 102 -5.99 2.27 -5.44
CA THR A 102 -7.10 1.52 -4.82
C THR A 102 -6.58 0.56 -3.76
N GLY A 103 -5.53 -0.21 -4.06
CA GLY A 103 -4.92 -1.14 -3.10
C GLY A 103 -4.49 -0.43 -1.82
N LEU A 104 -3.78 0.69 -1.95
CA LEU A 104 -3.30 1.44 -0.79
C LEU A 104 -4.45 2.13 -0.02
N PHE A 105 -5.43 2.69 -0.72
CA PHE A 105 -6.59 3.32 -0.08
C PHE A 105 -7.41 2.32 0.75
N ILE A 106 -7.72 1.15 0.19
CA ILE A 106 -8.47 0.12 0.94
C ILE A 106 -7.61 -0.42 2.09
N SER A 107 -6.30 -0.56 1.91
CA SER A 107 -5.37 -0.89 3.00
C SER A 107 -5.41 0.14 4.14
N ALA A 108 -5.50 1.43 3.81
CA ALA A 108 -5.69 2.50 4.79
C ALA A 108 -7.02 2.36 5.54
N VAL A 109 -8.12 2.11 4.82
CA VAL A 109 -9.44 1.88 5.43
C VAL A 109 -9.43 0.68 6.37
N VAL A 110 -8.78 -0.42 5.98
CA VAL A 110 -8.64 -1.61 6.83
C VAL A 110 -7.88 -1.27 8.12
N ASN A 111 -6.76 -0.54 8.02
CA ASN A 111 -6.03 -0.10 9.21
C ASN A 111 -6.91 0.79 10.10
N LEU A 112 -7.65 1.73 9.53
CA LEU A 112 -8.56 2.58 10.29
C LEU A 112 -9.62 1.75 11.03
N LEU A 113 -10.23 0.76 10.36
CA LEU A 113 -11.22 -0.14 10.97
C LEU A 113 -10.62 -0.95 12.13
N MET A 114 -9.37 -1.42 12.01
CA MET A 114 -8.68 -2.08 13.12
C MET A 114 -8.45 -1.16 14.30
N GLY A 115 -8.07 0.10 14.06
CA GLY A 115 -7.98 1.11 15.11
C GLY A 115 -9.32 1.37 15.80
N VAL A 116 -10.40 1.54 15.03
CA VAL A 116 -11.76 1.72 15.55
C VAL A 116 -12.22 0.53 16.40
N LEU A 117 -11.99 -0.70 15.93
CA LEU A 117 -12.29 -1.90 16.72
C LEU A 117 -11.51 -1.93 18.03
N GLY A 118 -10.27 -1.47 18.02
CA GLY A 118 -9.47 -1.33 19.22
C GLY A 118 -10.06 -0.32 20.23
N PHE A 119 -10.53 0.82 19.76
CA PHE A 119 -11.22 1.79 20.64
C PHE A 119 -12.54 1.26 21.19
N LEU A 120 -13.24 0.44 20.44
CA LEU A 120 -14.51 -0.14 20.87
C LEU A 120 -14.35 -1.34 21.79
N HIS A 121 -13.18 -1.99 21.81
CA HIS A 121 -12.97 -3.22 22.60
C HIS A 121 -13.28 -3.03 24.08
N GLY A 122 -12.74 -2.00 24.73
CA GLY A 122 -12.98 -1.73 26.14
C GLY A 122 -14.41 -1.26 26.43
N PRO A 123 -14.87 -0.13 25.86
CA PRO A 123 -16.19 0.44 26.17
C PRO A 123 -17.37 -0.42 25.73
N ALA A 124 -17.27 -1.11 24.60
CA ALA A 124 -18.34 -1.97 24.07
C ALA A 124 -18.30 -3.39 24.63
N GLY A 125 -17.31 -3.75 25.44
CA GLY A 125 -17.17 -5.10 26.00
C GLY A 125 -17.00 -6.19 24.95
N LEU A 126 -16.38 -5.88 23.81
CA LEU A 126 -16.15 -6.85 22.75
C LEU A 126 -15.26 -7.99 23.24
N SER A 127 -15.70 -9.23 23.07
CA SER A 127 -14.89 -10.39 23.46
C SER A 127 -13.63 -10.49 22.61
N SER A 128 -12.54 -11.03 23.19
CA SER A 128 -11.29 -11.27 22.47
C SER A 128 -11.47 -12.14 21.22
N LEU A 129 -12.47 -13.05 21.23
CA LEU A 129 -12.80 -13.87 20.06
C LEU A 129 -13.35 -13.02 18.90
N VAL A 130 -14.20 -12.04 19.19
CA VAL A 130 -14.74 -11.12 18.17
C VAL A 130 -13.61 -10.26 17.60
N VAL A 131 -12.77 -9.69 18.46
CA VAL A 131 -11.61 -8.88 18.03
C VAL A 131 -10.65 -9.72 17.16
N PHE A 132 -10.33 -10.95 17.59
CA PHE A 132 -9.50 -11.87 16.84
C PHE A 132 -10.07 -12.15 15.45
N SER A 133 -11.36 -12.49 15.38
CA SER A 133 -12.02 -12.84 14.10
C SER A 133 -12.07 -11.64 13.15
N CYS A 134 -12.42 -10.47 13.65
CA CYS A 134 -12.43 -9.25 12.86
C CYS A 134 -11.02 -8.88 12.37
N PHE A 135 -10.02 -8.96 13.24
CA PHE A 135 -8.63 -8.68 12.88
C PHE A 135 -8.11 -9.68 11.84
N ALA A 136 -8.43 -10.96 11.96
CA ALA A 136 -8.02 -11.98 10.98
C ALA A 136 -8.61 -11.70 9.60
N ILE A 137 -9.90 -11.37 9.52
CA ILE A 137 -10.58 -11.05 8.26
C ILE A 137 -10.01 -9.76 7.65
N LEU A 138 -9.95 -8.69 8.44
CA LEU A 138 -9.45 -7.41 7.99
C LEU A 138 -7.98 -7.50 7.54
N TRP A 139 -7.16 -8.24 8.29
CA TRP A 139 -5.76 -8.41 7.94
C TRP A 139 -5.55 -9.28 6.70
N GLY A 140 -6.42 -10.26 6.48
CA GLY A 140 -6.50 -11.01 5.22
C GLY A 140 -6.85 -10.10 4.03
N ILE A 141 -7.86 -9.24 4.18
CA ILE A 141 -8.20 -8.21 3.17
C ILE A 141 -7.00 -7.29 2.93
N ASN A 142 -6.34 -6.83 4.00
CA ASN A 142 -5.12 -6.04 3.87
C ASN A 142 -4.06 -6.77 3.04
N GLY A 143 -3.86 -8.06 3.26
CA GLY A 143 -2.94 -8.89 2.46
C GLY A 143 -3.22 -8.84 0.96
N TRP A 144 -4.50 -8.96 0.56
CA TRP A 144 -4.89 -8.82 -0.84
C TRP A 144 -4.58 -7.42 -1.37
N MET A 145 -4.96 -6.37 -0.65
CA MET A 145 -4.75 -4.98 -1.06
C MET A 145 -3.27 -4.62 -1.14
N GLN A 146 -2.46 -5.14 -0.23
CA GLN A 146 -1.00 -4.98 -0.24
C GLN A 146 -0.35 -5.62 -1.48
N SER A 147 -0.93 -6.70 -2.01
CA SER A 147 -0.44 -7.36 -3.23
C SER A 147 -0.63 -6.52 -4.50
N MET A 148 -1.48 -5.50 -4.46
CA MET A 148 -1.71 -4.56 -5.57
C MET A 148 -0.64 -3.46 -5.67
N GLY A 149 0.38 -3.44 -4.81
CA GLY A 149 1.42 -2.41 -4.80
C GLY A 149 2.62 -2.74 -5.70
N SER A 150 3.24 -3.90 -5.50
CA SER A 150 4.49 -4.29 -6.17
C SER A 150 4.33 -4.54 -7.68
N PRO A 151 3.36 -5.33 -8.18
CA PRO A 151 3.26 -5.61 -9.61
C PRO A 151 3.12 -4.35 -10.46
N PRO A 152 2.18 -3.42 -10.19
CA PRO A 152 2.07 -2.20 -10.99
C PRO A 152 3.31 -1.31 -10.89
N GLY A 153 4.01 -1.28 -9.74
CA GLY A 153 5.28 -0.58 -9.61
C GLY A 153 6.34 -1.10 -10.57
N VAL A 154 6.49 -2.42 -10.67
CA VAL A 154 7.44 -3.06 -11.61
C VAL A 154 7.02 -2.84 -13.06
N ILE A 155 5.72 -2.97 -13.38
CA ILE A 155 5.19 -2.69 -14.73
C ILE A 155 5.45 -1.24 -15.12
N SER A 156 5.32 -0.29 -14.19
CA SER A 156 5.67 1.11 -14.41
C SER A 156 7.10 1.26 -14.90
N LEU A 157 8.06 0.55 -14.30
CA LEU A 157 9.45 0.58 -14.77
C LEU A 157 9.60 0.09 -16.22
N SER A 158 8.82 -0.91 -16.62
CA SER A 158 8.86 -1.41 -18.00
C SER A 158 8.25 -0.44 -19.01
N ARG A 159 7.25 0.35 -18.62
CA ARG A 159 6.59 1.34 -19.47
C ARG A 159 7.41 2.65 -19.61
N TRP A 160 8.15 3.02 -18.56
CA TRP A 160 8.82 4.32 -18.48
C TRP A 160 10.33 4.28 -18.70
N PHE A 161 10.98 3.13 -18.63
CA PHE A 161 12.44 3.03 -18.72
C PHE A 161 12.91 2.08 -19.82
N SER A 162 13.98 2.47 -20.50
CA SER A 162 14.65 1.60 -21.48
C SER A 162 15.27 0.37 -20.80
N LYS A 163 15.48 -0.71 -21.55
CA LYS A 163 16.03 -1.96 -21.01
C LYS A 163 17.35 -1.76 -20.25
N SER A 164 18.21 -0.85 -20.72
CA SER A 164 19.50 -0.54 -20.08
C SER A 164 19.39 0.14 -18.73
N MET A 165 18.30 0.87 -18.47
CA MET A 165 18.10 1.62 -17.23
C MET A 165 17.27 0.88 -16.19
N ARG A 166 16.47 -0.11 -16.60
CA ARG A 166 15.51 -0.81 -15.73
C ARG A 166 16.16 -1.43 -14.50
N GLY A 167 17.35 -2.03 -14.64
CA GLY A 167 18.06 -2.66 -13.54
C GLY A 167 18.37 -1.68 -12.40
N THR A 168 18.92 -0.51 -12.72
CA THR A 168 19.23 0.52 -11.73
C THR A 168 17.97 1.04 -11.01
N TYR A 169 16.94 1.39 -11.78
CA TYR A 169 15.70 1.90 -11.18
C TYR A 169 14.92 0.83 -10.42
N TYR A 170 14.98 -0.44 -10.87
CA TYR A 170 14.43 -1.55 -10.12
C TYR A 170 15.14 -1.75 -8.76
N SER A 171 16.45 -1.63 -8.71
CA SER A 171 17.21 -1.73 -7.45
C SER A 171 16.81 -0.64 -6.45
N ILE A 172 16.63 0.61 -6.93
CA ILE A 172 16.15 1.71 -6.09
C ILE A 172 14.72 1.42 -5.60
N PHE A 173 13.82 1.01 -6.51
CA PHE A 173 12.45 0.66 -6.15
C PHE A 173 12.40 -0.51 -5.16
N SER A 174 13.28 -1.50 -5.29
CA SER A 174 13.36 -2.66 -4.41
C SER A 174 13.91 -2.33 -3.00
N ALA A 175 14.50 -1.16 -2.79
CA ALA A 175 14.91 -0.69 -1.47
C ALA A 175 13.74 -0.06 -0.68
N THR A 176 12.64 0.32 -1.34
CA THR A 176 11.51 1.00 -0.70
C THR A 176 10.81 0.20 0.40
N PRO A 177 10.69 -1.14 0.33
CA PRO A 177 10.20 -1.95 1.44
C PRO A 177 10.93 -1.68 2.76
N TYR A 178 12.25 -1.69 2.72
CA TYR A 178 13.08 -1.48 3.90
C TYR A 178 12.94 -0.07 4.47
N LEU A 179 12.83 0.94 3.59
CA LEU A 179 12.56 2.31 4.01
C LEU A 179 11.17 2.43 4.65
N GLY A 180 10.16 1.80 4.05
CA GLY A 180 8.79 1.80 4.58
C GLY A 180 8.68 1.06 5.91
N GLU A 181 9.39 -0.04 6.06
CA GLU A 181 9.51 -0.80 7.31
C GLU A 181 10.15 0.06 8.42
N PHE A 182 11.30 0.67 8.13
CA PHE A 182 11.99 1.59 9.03
C PHE A 182 11.08 2.75 9.46
N LEU A 183 10.43 3.42 8.52
CA LEU A 183 9.48 4.51 8.81
C LEU A 183 8.30 4.03 9.66
N SER A 184 7.79 2.82 9.39
CA SER A 184 6.69 2.25 10.18
C SER A 184 7.10 2.06 11.64
N PHE A 185 8.26 1.47 11.91
CA PHE A 185 8.72 1.26 13.28
C PHE A 185 8.95 2.58 14.03
N ILE A 186 9.50 3.59 13.38
CA ILE A 186 9.72 4.90 14.02
C ILE A 186 8.40 5.63 14.22
N ILE A 187 7.64 5.88 13.14
CA ILE A 187 6.44 6.72 13.21
C ILE A 187 5.36 6.04 14.06
N THR A 188 5.07 4.77 13.76
CA THR A 188 4.06 4.03 14.50
C THR A 188 4.51 3.74 15.92
N GLY A 189 5.79 3.43 16.15
CA GLY A 189 6.33 3.16 17.48
C GLY A 189 6.24 4.36 18.41
N VAL A 190 6.60 5.56 17.95
CA VAL A 190 6.45 6.80 18.71
C VAL A 190 4.99 7.08 19.05
N VAL A 191 4.10 6.93 18.09
CA VAL A 191 2.66 7.17 18.30
C VAL A 191 2.06 6.15 19.27
N VAL A 192 2.40 4.87 19.13
CA VAL A 192 1.94 3.80 20.04
C VAL A 192 2.45 4.03 21.45
N GLY A 193 3.71 4.41 21.63
CA GLY A 193 4.28 4.70 22.95
C GLY A 193 3.66 5.91 23.64
N ALA A 194 3.19 6.91 22.89
CA ALA A 194 2.60 8.12 23.43
C ALA A 194 1.08 8.04 23.64
N LEU A 195 0.35 7.36 22.74
CA LEU A 195 -1.12 7.45 22.66
C LEU A 195 -1.82 6.08 22.78
N GLY A 196 -1.09 4.99 22.72
CA GLY A 196 -1.63 3.63 22.75
C GLY A 196 -1.68 2.96 21.36
N TRP A 197 -1.85 1.63 21.39
CA TRP A 197 -1.72 0.80 20.19
C TRP A 197 -2.80 1.06 19.12
N GLN A 198 -3.99 1.51 19.53
CA GLN A 198 -5.08 1.85 18.61
C GLN A 198 -4.66 2.93 17.63
N TYR A 199 -3.92 3.93 18.12
CA TYR A 199 -3.40 5.01 17.28
C TYR A 199 -2.31 4.56 16.32
N GLY A 200 -1.66 3.41 16.57
CA GLY A 200 -0.74 2.79 15.64
C GLY A 200 -1.40 2.43 14.30
N PHE A 201 -2.63 1.94 14.34
CA PHE A 201 -3.43 1.69 13.13
C PHE A 201 -3.95 2.99 12.49
N VAL A 202 -4.33 3.97 13.30
CA VAL A 202 -4.80 5.28 12.79
C VAL A 202 -3.70 5.99 12.01
N ILE A 203 -2.48 6.04 12.54
CA ILE A 203 -1.36 6.70 11.85
C ILE A 203 -0.97 5.94 10.56
N ALA A 204 -1.04 4.61 10.56
CA ALA A 204 -0.87 3.81 9.36
C ALA A 204 -1.96 4.11 8.31
N ALA A 205 -3.20 4.28 8.74
CA ALA A 205 -4.30 4.69 7.84
C ALA A 205 -4.05 6.07 7.22
N VAL A 206 -3.61 7.05 8.02
CA VAL A 206 -3.24 8.39 7.52
C VAL A 206 -2.10 8.28 6.48
N ALA A 207 -1.06 7.51 6.78
CA ALA A 207 0.03 7.28 5.83
C ALA A 207 -0.47 6.64 4.52
N GLY A 208 -1.38 5.67 4.60
CA GLY A 208 -1.99 5.03 3.43
C GLY A 208 -2.84 6.00 2.58
N VAL A 209 -3.61 6.89 3.21
CA VAL A 209 -4.35 7.94 2.50
C VAL A 209 -3.40 8.89 1.79
N ILE A 210 -2.36 9.37 2.48
CA ILE A 210 -1.33 10.24 1.88
C ILE A 210 -0.68 9.53 0.69
N GLY A 211 -0.29 8.26 0.84
CA GLY A 211 0.31 7.48 -0.24
C GLY A 211 -0.64 7.31 -1.44
N SER A 212 -1.93 7.09 -1.19
CA SER A 212 -2.93 7.01 -2.27
C SER A 212 -3.06 8.31 -3.03
N LEU A 213 -3.05 9.45 -2.34
CA LEU A 213 -3.03 10.77 -2.97
C LEU A 213 -1.74 11.00 -3.76
N VAL A 214 -0.58 10.62 -3.22
CA VAL A 214 0.70 10.69 -3.94
C VAL A 214 0.62 9.90 -5.25
N ILE A 215 0.07 8.68 -5.24
CA ILE A 215 -0.12 7.91 -6.48
C ILE A 215 -1.03 8.65 -7.45
N LEU A 216 -2.18 9.14 -6.97
CA LEU A 216 -3.16 9.81 -7.82
C LEU A 216 -2.64 11.11 -8.47
N PHE A 217 -1.77 11.84 -7.80
CA PHE A 217 -1.26 13.12 -8.33
C PHE A 217 0.08 12.99 -9.06
N PHE A 218 0.94 12.05 -8.68
CA PHE A 218 2.30 11.98 -9.19
C PHE A 218 2.56 10.82 -10.15
N VAL A 219 1.80 9.72 -10.07
CA VAL A 219 2.00 8.57 -10.95
C VAL A 219 1.16 8.74 -12.21
N SER A 220 1.79 8.62 -13.37
CA SER A 220 1.10 8.52 -14.67
C SER A 220 1.14 7.08 -15.17
N ASP A 221 0.09 6.64 -15.85
CA ASP A 221 -0.07 5.25 -16.27
C ASP A 221 0.90 4.88 -17.42
N THR A 222 0.89 5.69 -18.46
CA THR A 222 1.74 5.52 -19.64
C THR A 222 2.39 6.83 -20.03
N PRO A 223 3.50 6.81 -20.80
CA PRO A 223 4.12 8.04 -21.32
C PRO A 223 3.21 8.86 -22.24
N GLU A 224 2.19 8.22 -22.82
CA GLU A 224 1.28 8.83 -23.78
C GLU A 224 -0.03 9.36 -23.14
N SER A 225 -0.20 9.12 -21.82
CA SER A 225 -1.44 9.48 -21.10
C SER A 225 -1.42 10.87 -20.47
#